data_7e61ee2a0263928a15c679dd6a88e1cd
#
_entry.id   7e61ee2a0263928a15c679dd6a88e1cd
#
_cell.length_a   1.000
_cell.length_b   1.000
_cell.length_c   1.000
_cell.angle_alpha   90.00
_cell.angle_beta   90.00
_cell.angle_gamma   90.00
#
_symmetry.space_group_name_H-M   'P 1'
#
loop_
_entity.id
_entity.type
_entity.pdbx_description
1 polymer ?
#
loop_
_entity_poly.entity_id
_entity_poly.type
_entity_poly.pdbx_seq_one_letter_code
_entity_poly.pdbx_strand_id
1 'polypeptide(L)'
;MSRIPTASRESVPQDQVAAFDEMVSQRGSVPDIGPISVMINVPEIAKRGEHFRAYIRGDESSLPANVRELAMILTAREMDCQFIWNAHAAFGRQSGLSDELVNNLRDKKVLPTLSAEESAVIEYGRELFRTRKVSQANYDAAFSLFGVRGM
;
A
#
# COMPACT_ATOMS: atom_id res chain seq x y z
N MET A 1 10.51 -2.08 19.05
CA MET A 1 11.17 -3.37 18.78
C MET A 1 10.19 -4.33 18.14
N SER A 2 10.62 -5.05 17.12
CA SER A 2 9.80 -6.13 16.54
C SER A 2 9.64 -7.25 17.57
N ARG A 3 8.44 -7.86 17.62
CA ARG A 3 8.19 -9.06 18.44
C ARG A 3 8.70 -10.33 17.76
N ILE A 4 8.92 -10.26 16.46
CA ILE A 4 9.46 -11.36 15.65
C ILE A 4 10.94 -11.09 15.45
N PRO A 5 11.83 -12.07 15.70
CA PRO A 5 13.26 -11.90 15.49
C PRO A 5 13.56 -11.68 14.00
N THR A 6 14.68 -11.05 13.72
CA THR A 6 15.19 -10.93 12.36
C THR A 6 15.49 -12.32 11.82
N ALA A 7 14.99 -12.63 10.63
CA ALA A 7 15.26 -13.90 10.00
C ALA A 7 16.75 -14.07 9.67
N SER A 8 17.23 -15.29 9.78
CA SER A 8 18.55 -15.69 9.28
C SER A 8 18.42 -16.97 8.46
N ARG A 9 19.47 -17.27 7.70
CA ARG A 9 19.50 -18.49 6.87
C ARG A 9 19.29 -19.76 7.69
N GLU A 10 19.72 -19.76 8.95
CA GLU A 10 19.60 -20.91 9.88
C GLU A 10 18.20 -20.99 10.53
N SER A 11 17.50 -19.85 10.62
CA SER A 11 16.19 -19.78 11.32
C SER A 11 15.01 -20.03 10.40
N VAL A 12 15.20 -19.94 9.06
CA VAL A 12 14.13 -20.21 8.10
C VAL A 12 13.96 -21.69 7.83
N PRO A 13 12.77 -22.15 7.36
CA PRO A 13 12.57 -23.55 7.00
C PRO A 13 13.61 -24.02 5.99
N GLN A 14 14.17 -25.23 6.22
CA GLN A 14 15.27 -25.77 5.44
C GLN A 14 14.93 -25.91 3.94
N ASP A 15 13.71 -26.26 3.62
CA ASP A 15 13.19 -26.38 2.26
C ASP A 15 12.98 -25.03 1.57
N GLN A 16 13.08 -23.91 2.30
CA GLN A 16 12.89 -22.55 1.79
C GLN A 16 14.19 -21.70 1.78
N VAL A 17 15.32 -22.30 2.15
CA VAL A 17 16.60 -21.58 2.19
C VAL A 17 16.97 -20.98 0.83
N ALA A 18 16.68 -21.67 -0.27
CA ALA A 18 16.93 -21.13 -1.60
C ALA A 18 16.12 -19.86 -1.90
N ALA A 19 14.86 -19.80 -1.47
CA ALA A 19 14.04 -18.61 -1.61
C ALA A 19 14.53 -17.45 -0.70
N PHE A 20 15.02 -17.76 0.49
CA PHE A 20 15.66 -16.79 1.38
C PHE A 20 16.90 -16.18 0.73
N ASP A 21 17.84 -17.02 0.25
CA ASP A 21 19.08 -16.58 -0.38
C ASP A 21 18.80 -15.70 -1.62
N GLU A 22 17.81 -16.08 -2.44
CA GLU A 22 17.38 -15.27 -3.60
C GLU A 22 16.86 -13.90 -3.18
N MET A 23 15.97 -13.82 -2.19
CA MET A 23 15.41 -12.57 -1.68
C MET A 23 16.48 -11.65 -1.10
N VAL A 24 17.41 -12.22 -0.33
CA VAL A 24 18.52 -11.45 0.26
C VAL A 24 19.48 -10.94 -0.82
N SER A 25 19.78 -11.78 -1.83
CA SER A 25 20.63 -11.39 -2.96
C SER A 25 20.02 -10.25 -3.78
N GLN A 26 18.72 -10.30 -4.08
CA GLN A 26 18.04 -9.25 -4.83
C GLN A 26 17.96 -7.92 -4.07
N ARG A 27 17.89 -7.94 -2.75
CA ARG A 27 17.78 -6.74 -1.91
C ARG A 27 19.12 -6.23 -1.38
N GLY A 28 20.16 -7.03 -1.42
CA GLY A 28 21.48 -6.73 -0.85
C GLY A 28 21.59 -6.98 0.66
N SER A 29 20.49 -7.23 1.35
CA SER A 29 20.45 -7.53 2.79
C SER A 29 19.17 -8.23 3.19
N VAL A 30 19.15 -8.82 4.39
CA VAL A 30 17.92 -9.30 5.02
C VAL A 30 17.01 -8.09 5.33
N PRO A 31 15.74 -8.10 4.89
CA PRO A 31 14.84 -6.98 5.18
C PRO A 31 14.56 -6.89 6.70
N ASP A 32 14.73 -5.69 7.24
CA ASP A 32 14.60 -5.40 8.68
C ASP A 32 13.44 -4.47 9.03
N ILE A 33 12.76 -3.90 8.02
CA ILE A 33 11.62 -3.00 8.21
C ILE A 33 10.42 -3.37 7.32
N GLY A 34 9.23 -2.98 7.79
CA GLY A 34 7.98 -3.17 7.07
C GLY A 34 7.50 -4.63 7.05
N PRO A 35 6.41 -4.90 6.33
CA PRO A 35 5.80 -6.24 6.30
C PRO A 35 6.75 -7.33 5.81
N ILE A 36 7.66 -7.00 4.91
CA ILE A 36 8.62 -7.96 4.35
C ILE A 36 9.58 -8.51 5.41
N SER A 37 9.92 -7.71 6.45
CA SER A 37 10.78 -8.17 7.55
C SER A 37 10.13 -9.28 8.40
N VAL A 38 8.81 -9.35 8.39
CA VAL A 38 8.04 -10.42 9.03
C VAL A 38 7.89 -11.59 8.06
N MET A 39 7.53 -11.30 6.81
CA MET A 39 7.26 -12.32 5.79
C MET A 39 8.50 -13.15 5.47
N ILE A 40 9.71 -12.59 5.55
CA ILE A 40 10.96 -13.27 5.22
C ILE A 40 11.27 -14.45 6.16
N ASN A 41 10.62 -14.55 7.32
CA ASN A 41 10.67 -15.73 8.17
C ASN A 41 10.01 -16.98 7.52
N VAL A 42 9.19 -16.75 6.47
CA VAL A 42 8.65 -17.77 5.58
C VAL A 42 8.98 -17.32 4.14
N PRO A 43 10.19 -17.57 3.66
CA PRO A 43 10.74 -17.00 2.42
C PRO A 43 9.86 -17.12 1.18
N GLU A 44 9.16 -18.23 1.02
CA GLU A 44 8.23 -18.43 -0.09
C GLU A 44 7.05 -17.45 -0.05
N ILE A 45 6.55 -17.08 1.14
CA ILE A 45 5.52 -16.03 1.30
C ILE A 45 6.11 -14.68 0.92
N ALA A 46 7.31 -14.38 1.40
CA ALA A 46 7.99 -13.12 1.09
C ALA A 46 8.21 -12.95 -0.41
N LYS A 47 8.73 -13.98 -1.08
CA LYS A 47 8.99 -13.99 -2.53
C LYS A 47 7.72 -13.76 -3.34
N ARG A 48 6.65 -14.51 -3.06
CA ARG A 48 5.38 -14.39 -3.77
C ARG A 48 4.69 -13.06 -3.47
N GLY A 49 4.74 -12.60 -2.23
CA GLY A 49 4.23 -11.30 -1.82
C GLY A 49 4.95 -10.14 -2.52
N GLU A 50 6.26 -10.25 -2.72
CA GLU A 50 7.03 -9.24 -3.43
C GLU A 50 6.70 -9.19 -4.93
N HIS A 51 6.51 -10.35 -5.57
CA HIS A 51 6.05 -10.39 -6.97
C HIS A 51 4.67 -9.74 -7.13
N PHE A 52 3.73 -10.08 -6.25
CA PHE A 52 2.41 -9.45 -6.25
C PHE A 52 2.50 -7.93 -6.04
N ARG A 53 3.27 -7.49 -5.04
CA ARG A 53 3.49 -6.08 -4.76
C ARG A 53 4.13 -5.35 -5.95
N ALA A 54 5.12 -5.96 -6.58
CA ALA A 54 5.79 -5.37 -7.74
C ALA A 54 4.80 -5.16 -8.91
N TYR A 55 3.90 -6.10 -9.15
CA TYR A 55 2.87 -5.96 -10.19
C TYR A 55 1.90 -4.81 -9.88
N ILE A 56 1.33 -4.76 -8.68
CA ILE A 56 0.32 -3.73 -8.35
C ILE A 56 0.90 -2.34 -8.16
N ARG A 57 2.21 -2.21 -7.90
CA ARG A 57 2.89 -0.92 -7.64
C ARG A 57 3.88 -0.50 -8.71
N GLY A 58 4.23 -1.39 -9.61
CA GLY A 58 5.15 -1.15 -10.71
C GLY A 58 4.48 -0.46 -11.90
N ASP A 59 5.24 -0.37 -12.99
CA ASP A 59 4.80 0.26 -14.24
C ASP A 59 3.67 -0.51 -14.94
N GLU A 60 3.50 -1.78 -14.60
CA GLU A 60 2.38 -2.61 -15.11
C GLU A 60 1.04 -2.30 -14.44
N SER A 61 1.04 -1.54 -13.35
CA SER A 61 -0.20 -1.14 -12.68
C SER A 61 -1.05 -0.26 -13.58
N SER A 62 -2.34 -0.54 -13.64
CA SER A 62 -3.30 0.30 -14.37
C SER A 62 -3.64 1.62 -13.66
N LEU A 63 -3.25 1.76 -12.39
CA LEU A 63 -3.50 2.97 -11.61
C LEU A 63 -2.30 3.92 -11.63
N PRO A 64 -2.50 5.23 -11.82
CA PRO A 64 -1.47 6.24 -11.65
C PRO A 64 -0.85 6.20 -10.24
N ALA A 65 0.42 6.59 -10.11
CA ALA A 65 1.14 6.54 -8.84
C ALA A 65 0.46 7.36 -7.73
N ASN A 66 -0.01 8.57 -8.04
CA ASN A 66 -0.74 9.42 -7.09
C ASN A 66 -2.03 8.78 -6.59
N VAL A 67 -2.79 8.11 -7.48
CA VAL A 67 -4.02 7.38 -7.11
C VAL A 67 -3.72 6.23 -6.16
N ARG A 68 -2.67 5.45 -6.45
CA ARG A 68 -2.22 4.36 -5.57
C ARG A 68 -1.80 4.87 -4.20
N GLU A 69 -0.97 5.92 -4.17
CA GLU A 69 -0.52 6.49 -2.90
C GLU A 69 -1.66 7.14 -2.11
N LEU A 70 -2.63 7.77 -2.80
CA LEU A 70 -3.83 8.28 -2.15
C LEU A 70 -4.64 7.15 -1.48
N ALA A 71 -4.85 6.04 -2.16
CA ALA A 71 -5.52 4.88 -1.58
C ALA A 71 -4.78 4.34 -0.34
N MET A 72 -3.43 4.31 -0.38
CA MET A 72 -2.61 3.87 0.76
C MET A 72 -2.72 4.81 1.96
N ILE A 73 -2.61 6.13 1.78
CA ILE A 73 -2.70 7.08 2.91
C ILE A 73 -4.14 7.22 3.42
N LEU A 74 -5.15 7.10 2.55
CA LEU A 74 -6.54 7.06 2.97
C LEU A 74 -6.80 5.83 3.87
N THR A 75 -6.37 4.64 3.42
CA THR A 75 -6.47 3.41 4.20
C THR A 75 -5.76 3.57 5.54
N ALA A 76 -4.53 4.08 5.52
CA ALA A 76 -3.76 4.33 6.75
C ALA A 76 -4.50 5.26 7.71
N ARG A 77 -5.19 6.28 7.18
CA ARG A 77 -5.92 7.25 7.98
C ARG A 77 -7.21 6.68 8.56
N GLU A 78 -7.98 5.96 7.78
CA GLU A 78 -9.24 5.34 8.24
C GLU A 78 -8.99 4.19 9.23
N MET A 79 -7.82 3.53 9.14
CA MET A 79 -7.41 2.45 10.04
C MET A 79 -6.48 2.89 11.18
N ASP A 80 -6.23 4.19 11.34
CA ASP A 80 -5.30 4.79 12.31
C ASP A 80 -3.89 4.13 12.30
N CYS A 81 -3.40 3.76 11.12
CA CYS A 81 -2.12 3.10 10.94
C CYS A 81 -0.99 4.12 10.68
N GLN A 82 -0.38 4.63 11.75
CA GLN A 82 0.69 5.62 11.68
C GLN A 82 1.91 5.12 10.89
N PHE A 83 2.24 3.84 10.97
CA PHE A 83 3.36 3.25 10.25
C PHE A 83 3.20 3.39 8.73
N ILE A 84 2.03 2.99 8.20
CA ILE A 84 1.74 3.10 6.76
C ILE A 84 1.63 4.58 6.34
N TRP A 85 1.01 5.42 7.17
CA TRP A 85 0.95 6.85 6.92
C TRP A 85 2.34 7.46 6.70
N ASN A 86 3.27 7.22 7.63
CA ASN A 86 4.63 7.78 7.55
C ASN A 86 5.39 7.30 6.30
N ALA A 87 5.18 6.05 5.92
CA ALA A 87 5.82 5.49 4.73
C ALA A 87 5.27 6.08 3.42
N HIS A 88 3.96 6.36 3.36
CA HIS A 88 3.30 6.68 2.09
C HIS A 88 2.97 8.17 1.90
N ALA A 89 2.89 8.99 2.95
CA ALA A 89 2.59 10.42 2.81
C ALA A 89 3.65 11.18 2.01
N ALA A 90 4.93 10.82 2.15
CA ALA A 90 6.01 11.41 1.36
C ALA A 90 5.93 10.97 -0.12
N PHE A 91 5.71 9.68 -0.36
CA PHE A 91 5.54 9.16 -1.73
C PHE A 91 4.31 9.75 -2.42
N GLY A 92 3.21 9.97 -1.70
CA GLY A 92 2.02 10.64 -2.23
C GLY A 92 2.33 12.04 -2.75
N ARG A 93 3.09 12.84 -1.99
CA ARG A 93 3.54 14.16 -2.44
C ARG A 93 4.46 14.09 -3.66
N GLN A 94 5.43 13.17 -3.62
CA GLN A 94 6.35 12.96 -4.76
C GLN A 94 5.62 12.52 -6.03
N SER A 95 4.49 11.83 -5.91
CA SER A 95 3.66 11.41 -7.04
C SER A 95 2.62 12.46 -7.48
N GLY A 96 2.59 13.64 -6.85
CA GLY A 96 1.78 14.77 -7.28
C GLY A 96 0.54 15.08 -6.43
N LEU A 97 0.33 14.40 -5.29
CA LEU A 97 -0.69 14.83 -4.33
C LEU A 97 -0.30 16.16 -3.69
N SER A 98 -1.24 17.09 -3.60
CA SER A 98 -0.99 18.39 -2.98
C SER A 98 -0.71 18.26 -1.47
N ASP A 99 0.14 19.14 -0.96
CA ASP A 99 0.41 19.23 0.48
C ASP A 99 -0.86 19.48 1.28
N GLU A 100 -1.76 20.30 0.74
CA GLU A 100 -3.04 20.60 1.38
C GLU A 100 -3.91 19.35 1.51
N LEU A 101 -4.06 18.56 0.45
CA LEU A 101 -4.80 17.30 0.49
C LEU A 101 -4.23 16.34 1.53
N VAL A 102 -2.91 16.11 1.49
CA VAL A 102 -2.26 15.17 2.41
C VAL A 102 -2.38 15.65 3.86
N ASN A 103 -2.16 16.95 4.13
CA ASN A 103 -2.25 17.49 5.47
C ASN A 103 -3.70 17.48 6.00
N ASN A 104 -4.68 17.88 5.17
CA ASN A 104 -6.08 17.90 5.58
C ASN A 104 -6.62 16.47 5.79
N LEU A 105 -6.17 15.51 5.00
CA LEU A 105 -6.51 14.11 5.20
C LEU A 105 -5.95 13.59 6.55
N ARG A 106 -4.67 13.91 6.86
CA ARG A 106 -4.04 13.59 8.15
C ARG A 106 -4.85 14.15 9.33
N ASP A 107 -5.19 15.42 9.24
CA ASP A 107 -5.78 16.18 10.33
C ASP A 107 -7.31 16.06 10.42
N LYS A 108 -7.92 15.24 9.54
CA LYS A 108 -9.39 15.07 9.40
C LYS A 108 -10.13 16.40 9.14
N LYS A 109 -9.48 17.31 8.43
CA LYS A 109 -10.03 18.60 8.02
C LYS A 109 -10.86 18.48 6.73
N VAL A 110 -11.52 19.58 6.37
CA VAL A 110 -12.17 19.70 5.07
C VAL A 110 -11.11 19.58 3.97
N LEU A 111 -11.36 18.72 3.00
CA LEU A 111 -10.43 18.51 1.89
C LEU A 111 -10.52 19.66 0.89
N PRO A 112 -9.43 19.97 0.17
CA PRO A 112 -9.45 20.95 -0.91
C PRO A 112 -10.33 20.49 -2.08
N THR A 113 -10.38 21.28 -3.13
CA THR A 113 -10.96 20.84 -4.40
C THR A 113 -10.15 19.64 -4.92
N LEU A 114 -10.84 18.54 -5.19
CA LEU A 114 -10.27 17.27 -5.62
C LEU A 114 -10.42 17.09 -7.13
N SER A 115 -9.49 16.39 -7.76
CA SER A 115 -9.71 15.84 -9.10
C SER A 115 -10.80 14.76 -9.08
N ALA A 116 -11.26 14.35 -10.24
CA ALA A 116 -12.25 13.27 -10.34
C ALA A 116 -11.72 11.96 -9.76
N GLU A 117 -10.45 11.63 -10.04
CA GLU A 117 -9.79 10.42 -9.53
C GLU A 117 -9.60 10.48 -8.01
N GLU A 118 -9.15 11.63 -7.48
CA GLU A 118 -8.99 11.83 -6.03
C GLU A 118 -10.33 11.69 -5.31
N SER A 119 -11.38 12.31 -5.85
CA SER A 119 -12.74 12.20 -5.30
C SER A 119 -13.22 10.76 -5.28
N ALA A 120 -13.08 10.04 -6.40
CA ALA A 120 -13.50 8.66 -6.50
C ALA A 120 -12.80 7.75 -5.47
N VAL A 121 -11.47 7.89 -5.30
CA VAL A 121 -10.73 7.12 -4.31
C VAL A 121 -11.19 7.43 -2.89
N ILE A 122 -11.39 8.73 -2.58
CA ILE A 122 -11.75 9.17 -1.23
C ILE A 122 -13.17 8.74 -0.86
N GLU A 123 -14.13 8.96 -1.75
CA GLU A 123 -15.55 8.62 -1.48
C GLU A 123 -15.72 7.09 -1.39
N TYR A 124 -15.14 6.34 -2.34
CA TYR A 124 -15.17 4.88 -2.31
C TYR A 124 -14.55 4.34 -1.01
N GLY A 125 -13.34 4.78 -0.69
CA GLY A 125 -12.61 4.27 0.48
C GLY A 125 -13.27 4.66 1.80
N ARG A 126 -13.71 5.92 1.95
CA ARG A 126 -14.43 6.36 3.17
C ARG A 126 -15.72 5.59 3.38
N GLU A 127 -16.50 5.41 2.34
CA GLU A 127 -17.74 4.64 2.44
C GLU A 127 -17.46 3.19 2.83
N LEU A 128 -16.49 2.54 2.16
CA LEU A 128 -16.07 1.17 2.48
C LEU A 128 -15.63 1.02 3.94
N PHE A 129 -14.72 1.88 4.40
CA PHE A 129 -14.17 1.75 5.76
C PHE A 129 -15.19 2.07 6.86
N ARG A 130 -16.09 3.03 6.62
CA ARG A 130 -17.04 3.50 7.63
C ARG A 130 -18.32 2.69 7.68
N THR A 131 -18.79 2.19 6.52
CA THR A 131 -20.08 1.49 6.42
C THR A 131 -19.95 0.00 6.11
N ARG A 132 -18.76 -0.47 5.73
CA ARG A 132 -18.47 -1.84 5.26
C ARG A 132 -19.22 -2.19 3.96
N LYS A 133 -19.65 -1.21 3.24
CA LYS A 133 -20.34 -1.33 1.96
C LYS A 133 -19.90 -0.18 1.07
N VAL A 134 -20.10 -0.33 -0.23
CA VAL A 134 -19.94 0.74 -1.21
C VAL A 134 -21.25 0.86 -1.97
N SER A 135 -21.79 2.06 -2.07
CA SER A 135 -22.99 2.37 -2.85
C SER A 135 -22.72 2.16 -4.34
N GLN A 136 -23.79 1.90 -5.10
CA GLN A 136 -23.66 1.76 -6.55
C GLN A 136 -23.07 3.03 -7.17
N ALA A 137 -23.44 4.21 -6.68
CA ALA A 137 -22.95 5.49 -7.19
C ALA A 137 -21.43 5.63 -7.04
N ASN A 138 -20.87 5.35 -5.85
CA ASN A 138 -19.43 5.41 -5.61
C ASN A 138 -18.67 4.29 -6.36
N TYR A 139 -19.28 3.11 -6.50
CA TYR A 139 -18.72 2.05 -7.33
C TYR A 139 -18.64 2.48 -8.80
N ASP A 140 -19.74 2.98 -9.38
CA ASP A 140 -19.80 3.38 -10.79
C ASP A 140 -18.85 4.55 -11.09
N ALA A 141 -18.72 5.52 -10.17
CA ALA A 141 -17.78 6.61 -10.28
C ALA A 141 -16.32 6.10 -10.35
N ALA A 142 -15.93 5.22 -9.45
CA ALA A 142 -14.59 4.62 -9.45
C ALA A 142 -14.38 3.71 -10.67
N PHE A 143 -15.37 2.89 -11.01
CA PHE A 143 -15.29 1.96 -12.14
C PHE A 143 -15.16 2.70 -13.48
N SER A 144 -15.86 3.83 -13.67
CA SER A 144 -15.76 4.62 -14.90
C SER A 144 -14.38 5.21 -15.13
N LEU A 145 -13.63 5.50 -14.06
CA LEU A 145 -12.28 6.06 -14.11
C LEU A 145 -11.19 4.99 -14.20
N PHE A 146 -11.34 3.91 -13.45
CA PHE A 146 -10.26 2.94 -13.25
C PHE A 146 -10.50 1.59 -13.94
N GLY A 147 -11.72 1.30 -14.35
CA GLY A 147 -12.11 0.05 -15.01
C GLY A 147 -11.85 -1.19 -14.15
N VAL A 148 -12.06 -2.37 -14.76
CA VAL A 148 -11.86 -3.67 -14.08
C VAL A 148 -10.43 -3.84 -13.54
N ARG A 149 -9.43 -3.31 -14.25
CA ARG A 149 -8.02 -3.50 -13.85
C ARG A 149 -7.59 -2.62 -12.69
N GLY A 150 -8.26 -1.49 -12.47
CA GLY A 150 -7.94 -0.55 -11.41
C GLY A 150 -8.75 -0.78 -10.13
N MET A 151 -9.87 -1.54 -10.22
CA MET A 151 -10.72 -1.91 -9.08
C MET A 151 -10.26 -3.21 -8.45
#